data_69f1ee8c5d936f56a36ff62530b3af4c
#
_entry.id   69f1ee8c5d936f56a36ff62530b3af4c
#
_cell.length_a   1.000
_cell.length_b   1.000
_cell.length_c   1.000
_cell.angle_alpha   90.00
_cell.angle_beta   90.00
_cell.angle_gamma   90.00
#
_symmetry.space_group_name_H-M   'P 1'
#
loop_
_entity.id
_entity.type
_entity.pdbx_description
1 polymer ?
#
loop_
_entity_poly.entity_id
_entity_poly.type
_entity_poly.pdbx_seq_one_letter_code
_entity_poly.pdbx_strand_id
1 'polypeptide(L)'
;MPRRAKPNKSPSPGQRGILATGLAAWLLVLLAASGCRTPQPAALQRFEFEQPQMGLPFRIVLYAESQARADDAARAAFARVAALNHVFSDYEDDSELTLLSRSSGSGRPVPVSDELWRLLNLAEATSRRSQGAFDITVGPLVQVWRRARRQRELPTPEVLAEAKARVGWQKVVLDPHARTAQLRVPGMRLDLGSIAKGRALDEALHVLRAHGVPRALVTGGGDMAIGDAPPGRDGWRIELAPLDAPGAPPTRFLSLRNCGFATSGDFFQHVELGGKRYSHIVNPHTGLGLTDHSLVVVIAPDCLTANSLSTTICVIGPERGLALVAATPAASARVVRKPGERVEVTESPGFARFDEK
;
A
#
# COMPACT_ATOMS: atom_id res chain seq x y z
N MET A 1 42.02 -2.56 108.25
CA MET A 1 40.77 -1.77 107.92
C MET A 1 40.49 -2.05 106.49
N PRO A 2 39.35 -2.73 106.17
CA PRO A 2 38.99 -3.11 104.82
C PRO A 2 38.07 -2.00 104.16
N ARG A 3 38.33 -1.73 102.89
CA ARG A 3 37.55 -0.82 102.05
C ARG A 3 36.26 -1.48 101.63
N ARG A 4 35.13 -0.77 101.85
CA ARG A 4 33.81 -1.17 101.41
C ARG A 4 33.65 -1.06 99.91
N ALA A 5 33.12 -2.11 99.28
CA ALA A 5 32.70 -2.18 97.90
C ALA A 5 31.34 -1.47 97.74
N LYS A 6 31.17 -0.67 96.67
CA LYS A 6 29.86 -0.08 96.25
C LYS A 6 29.07 -1.09 95.44
N PRO A 7 27.74 -1.13 95.56
CA PRO A 7 26.93 -2.07 94.81
C PRO A 7 26.75 -1.59 93.37
N ASN A 8 26.82 -2.50 92.47
CA ASN A 8 26.58 -2.36 91.01
C ASN A 8 25.12 -2.30 90.76
N LYS A 9 24.55 -1.24 90.13
CA LYS A 9 23.16 -1.13 89.74
C LYS A 9 23.02 -1.76 88.35
N SER A 10 22.26 -2.84 88.22
CA SER A 10 21.80 -3.43 86.99
C SER A 10 20.79 -2.52 86.28
N PRO A 11 20.87 -2.32 84.98
CA PRO A 11 19.85 -1.50 84.25
C PRO A 11 18.51 -2.22 84.14
N SER A 12 17.42 -1.47 84.25
CA SER A 12 16.04 -1.89 84.19
C SER A 12 15.62 -2.46 82.83
N PRO A 13 14.66 -3.41 82.79
CA PRO A 13 14.23 -4.14 81.56
C PRO A 13 13.52 -3.30 80.49
N GLY A 14 13.34 -1.99 80.68
CA GLY A 14 12.48 -1.17 79.81
C GLY A 14 13.18 -0.56 78.56
N GLN A 15 14.48 -0.62 78.43
CA GLN A 15 15.18 0.05 77.31
C GLN A 15 15.58 -0.80 76.10
N ARG A 16 15.35 -2.15 76.18
CA ARG A 16 15.69 -3.07 75.06
C ARG A 16 14.59 -3.22 74.02
N GLY A 17 13.34 -2.77 74.29
CA GLY A 17 12.19 -2.94 73.39
C GLY A 17 12.05 -1.87 72.32
N ILE A 18 12.57 -0.67 72.52
CA ILE A 18 12.33 0.47 71.60
C ILE A 18 13.32 0.51 70.42
N LEU A 19 14.50 -0.09 70.54
CA LEU A 19 15.48 -0.13 69.49
C LEU A 19 15.22 -1.23 68.41
N ALA A 20 14.56 -2.33 68.81
CA ALA A 20 14.24 -3.42 67.88
C ALA A 20 13.02 -3.13 67.00
N THR A 21 12.05 -2.33 67.48
CA THR A 21 10.86 -1.92 66.71
C THR A 21 11.18 -0.82 65.67
N GLY A 22 12.16 0.03 65.91
CA GLY A 22 12.61 1.09 64.98
C GLY A 22 13.32 0.50 63.75
N LEU A 23 14.14 -0.51 63.88
CA LEU A 23 14.86 -1.13 62.75
C LEU A 23 13.90 -1.95 61.84
N ALA A 24 12.90 -2.61 62.38
CA ALA A 24 11.91 -3.37 61.61
C ALA A 24 11.01 -2.42 60.80
N ALA A 25 10.64 -1.28 61.35
CA ALA A 25 9.84 -0.25 60.65
C ALA A 25 10.63 0.40 59.51
N TRP A 26 11.90 0.64 59.67
CA TRP A 26 12.78 1.17 58.59
C TRP A 26 13.05 0.17 57.48
N LEU A 27 13.16 -1.15 57.79
CA LEU A 27 13.28 -2.18 56.77
C LEU A 27 12.00 -2.39 55.97
N LEU A 28 10.81 -2.27 56.58
CA LEU A 28 9.51 -2.32 55.88
C LEU A 28 9.28 -1.10 54.98
N VAL A 29 9.73 0.09 55.35
CA VAL A 29 9.67 1.29 54.51
C VAL A 29 10.64 1.21 53.33
N LEU A 30 11.80 0.61 53.50
CA LEU A 30 12.76 0.38 52.40
C LEU A 30 12.30 -0.70 51.42
N LEU A 31 11.56 -1.72 51.86
CA LEU A 31 10.94 -2.72 51.00
C LEU A 31 9.69 -2.20 50.24
N ALA A 32 8.95 -1.26 50.85
CA ALA A 32 7.82 -0.60 50.17
C ALA A 32 8.26 0.47 49.14
N ALA A 33 9.50 1.02 49.28
CA ALA A 33 10.13 1.91 48.32
C ALA A 33 10.81 1.19 47.13
N SER A 34 10.80 -0.16 47.11
CA SER A 34 11.06 -0.99 45.91
C SER A 34 9.85 -0.87 44.99
N GLY A 35 9.51 0.38 44.64
CA GLY A 35 8.36 0.77 43.85
C GLY A 35 8.23 -0.11 42.62
N CYS A 36 7.05 -0.51 42.31
CA CYS A 36 6.67 -0.96 40.99
C CYS A 36 7.27 -0.01 39.97
N ARG A 37 8.48 -0.30 39.48
CA ARG A 37 8.96 0.27 38.23
C ARG A 37 7.96 -0.21 37.20
N THR A 38 6.99 0.61 36.86
CA THR A 38 6.23 0.41 35.64
C THR A 38 7.27 0.14 34.55
N PRO A 39 7.20 -0.99 33.84
CA PRO A 39 8.15 -1.27 32.78
C PRO A 39 8.09 -0.08 31.82
N GLN A 40 9.20 0.64 31.70
CA GLN A 40 9.31 1.72 30.73
C GLN A 40 9.05 1.09 29.37
N PRO A 41 8.11 1.59 28.57
CA PRO A 41 7.83 1.03 27.26
C PRO A 41 9.14 0.87 26.50
N ALA A 42 9.41 -0.33 26.00
CA ALA A 42 10.63 -0.58 25.24
C ALA A 42 10.73 0.42 24.09
N ALA A 43 11.89 1.04 23.94
CA ALA A 43 12.11 2.00 22.85
C ALA A 43 11.93 1.30 21.51
N LEU A 44 11.05 1.84 20.66
CA LEU A 44 10.82 1.29 19.34
C LEU A 44 12.08 1.44 18.47
N GLN A 45 12.52 0.36 17.85
CA GLN A 45 13.64 0.32 16.91
C GLN A 45 13.09 0.21 15.48
N ARG A 46 13.83 0.79 14.51
CA ARG A 46 13.52 0.72 13.10
C ARG A 46 14.06 -0.56 12.48
N PHE A 47 13.21 -1.29 11.78
CA PHE A 47 13.54 -2.49 11.02
C PHE A 47 13.12 -2.33 9.56
N GLU A 48 13.79 -3.06 8.68
CA GLU A 48 13.56 -3.00 7.25
C GLU A 48 13.66 -4.39 6.63
N PHE A 49 12.69 -4.73 5.76
CA PHE A 49 12.59 -6.02 5.09
C PHE A 49 12.24 -5.79 3.63
N GLU A 50 12.79 -6.63 2.76
CA GLU A 50 12.49 -6.62 1.34
C GLU A 50 12.34 -8.04 0.82
N GLN A 51 11.30 -8.26 -0.01
CA GLN A 51 11.07 -9.51 -0.73
C GLN A 51 10.49 -9.23 -2.11
N PRO A 52 10.85 -10.02 -3.14
CA PRO A 52 10.18 -9.97 -4.43
C PRO A 52 8.76 -10.51 -4.29
N GLN A 53 7.76 -9.69 -4.65
CA GLN A 53 6.34 -10.03 -4.64
C GLN A 53 5.66 -9.43 -5.86
N MET A 54 4.71 -10.14 -6.49
CA MET A 54 3.96 -9.65 -7.65
C MET A 54 4.87 -9.11 -8.78
N GLY A 55 6.05 -9.73 -8.97
CA GLY A 55 7.04 -9.32 -9.97
C GLY A 55 7.82 -8.04 -9.67
N LEU A 56 7.76 -7.52 -8.44
CA LEU A 56 8.39 -6.27 -8.00
C LEU A 56 9.03 -6.44 -6.61
N PRO A 57 10.03 -5.62 -6.24
CA PRO A 57 10.49 -5.56 -4.86
C PRO A 57 9.41 -4.91 -3.98
N PHE A 58 8.95 -5.65 -2.97
CA PHE A 58 8.12 -5.14 -1.90
C PHE A 58 8.99 -4.91 -0.67
N ARG A 59 8.88 -3.73 -0.07
CA ARG A 59 9.66 -3.32 1.08
C ARG A 59 8.74 -2.94 2.23
N ILE A 60 9.11 -3.38 3.43
CA ILE A 60 8.44 -3.03 4.69
C ILE A 60 9.46 -2.31 5.56
N VAL A 61 9.14 -1.08 5.96
CA VAL A 61 9.86 -0.36 7.00
C VAL A 61 8.91 -0.26 8.19
N LEU A 62 9.34 -0.71 9.37
CA LEU A 62 8.49 -0.72 10.56
C LEU A 62 9.27 -0.38 11.83
N TYR A 63 8.53 -0.05 12.89
CA TYR A 63 9.06 0.21 14.22
C TYR A 63 8.46 -0.78 15.21
N ALA A 64 9.32 -1.58 15.87
CA ALA A 64 8.94 -2.60 16.84
C ALA A 64 9.86 -2.58 18.08
N GLU A 65 9.45 -3.23 19.15
CA GLU A 65 10.18 -3.31 20.42
C GLU A 65 11.37 -4.27 20.35
N SER A 66 11.35 -5.24 19.40
CA SER A 66 12.41 -6.25 19.23
C SER A 66 12.46 -6.76 17.79
N GLN A 67 13.64 -7.32 17.43
CA GLN A 67 13.85 -8.00 16.14
C GLN A 67 12.85 -9.14 15.94
N ALA A 68 12.65 -10.00 16.96
CA ALA A 68 11.74 -11.14 16.86
C ALA A 68 10.30 -10.70 16.50
N ARG A 69 9.80 -9.64 17.15
CA ARG A 69 8.47 -9.09 16.84
C ARG A 69 8.39 -8.50 15.42
N ALA A 70 9.46 -7.83 14.99
CA ALA A 70 9.57 -7.28 13.64
C ALA A 70 9.58 -8.39 12.58
N ASP A 71 10.37 -9.45 12.80
CA ASP A 71 10.49 -10.60 11.89
C ASP A 71 9.16 -11.35 11.75
N ASP A 72 8.46 -11.61 12.86
CA ASP A 72 7.17 -12.30 12.84
C ASP A 72 6.10 -11.50 12.09
N ALA A 73 6.01 -10.21 12.35
CA ALA A 73 5.06 -9.33 11.70
C ALA A 73 5.35 -9.19 10.19
N ALA A 74 6.61 -8.98 9.81
CA ALA A 74 7.01 -8.86 8.41
C ALA A 74 6.79 -10.16 7.63
N ARG A 75 7.13 -11.32 8.22
CA ARG A 75 6.90 -12.64 7.62
C ARG A 75 5.42 -12.88 7.35
N ALA A 76 4.55 -12.57 8.33
CA ALA A 76 3.10 -12.69 8.17
C ALA A 76 2.56 -11.76 7.08
N ALA A 77 3.05 -10.52 7.01
CA ALA A 77 2.65 -9.56 5.98
C ALA A 77 3.06 -10.02 4.58
N PHE A 78 4.29 -10.49 4.37
CA PHE A 78 4.72 -11.04 3.08
C PHE A 78 3.97 -12.31 2.69
N ALA A 79 3.67 -13.20 3.64
CA ALA A 79 2.85 -14.38 3.38
C ALA A 79 1.44 -14.00 2.89
N ARG A 80 0.84 -12.94 3.46
CA ARG A 80 -0.44 -12.42 3.00
C ARG A 80 -0.37 -11.86 1.58
N VAL A 81 0.68 -11.11 1.23
CA VAL A 81 0.92 -10.61 -0.13
C VAL A 81 1.05 -11.78 -1.12
N ALA A 82 1.82 -12.81 -0.78
CA ALA A 82 1.98 -13.99 -1.61
C ALA A 82 0.65 -14.72 -1.87
N ALA A 83 -0.19 -14.88 -0.83
CA ALA A 83 -1.52 -15.46 -0.96
C ALA A 83 -2.42 -14.64 -1.91
N LEU A 84 -2.36 -13.31 -1.84
CA LEU A 84 -3.10 -12.43 -2.75
C LEU A 84 -2.57 -12.47 -4.18
N ASN A 85 -1.25 -12.62 -4.35
CA ASN A 85 -0.68 -12.81 -5.68
C ASN A 85 -1.26 -14.03 -6.38
N HIS A 86 -1.38 -15.16 -5.67
CA HIS A 86 -2.01 -16.37 -6.21
C HIS A 86 -3.49 -16.17 -6.61
N VAL A 87 -4.20 -15.23 -5.98
CA VAL A 87 -5.57 -14.88 -6.39
C VAL A 87 -5.60 -13.96 -7.61
N PHE A 88 -4.73 -12.92 -7.64
CA PHE A 88 -4.84 -11.78 -8.56
C PHE A 88 -3.89 -11.80 -9.75
N SER A 89 -2.96 -12.73 -9.83
CA SER A 89 -1.95 -12.79 -10.87
C SER A 89 -2.56 -13.08 -12.25
N ASP A 90 -2.17 -12.28 -13.25
CA ASP A 90 -2.46 -12.58 -14.67
C ASP A 90 -1.28 -13.31 -15.36
N TYR A 91 -0.22 -13.62 -14.60
CA TYR A 91 0.99 -14.32 -15.04
C TYR A 91 1.01 -15.79 -14.61
N GLU A 92 0.44 -16.12 -13.45
CA GLU A 92 0.35 -17.50 -12.94
C GLU A 92 -0.80 -18.23 -13.59
N ASP A 93 -0.51 -19.42 -14.13
CA ASP A 93 -1.48 -20.19 -14.90
C ASP A 93 -2.63 -20.78 -14.06
N ASP A 94 -2.39 -20.99 -12.79
CA ASP A 94 -3.30 -21.55 -11.80
C ASP A 94 -3.90 -20.52 -10.83
N SER A 95 -3.61 -19.23 -11.03
CA SER A 95 -4.26 -18.17 -10.25
C SER A 95 -5.77 -18.14 -10.49
N GLU A 96 -6.52 -17.73 -9.47
CA GLU A 96 -7.98 -17.62 -9.58
C GLU A 96 -8.40 -16.68 -10.74
N LEU A 97 -7.72 -15.54 -10.89
CA LEU A 97 -7.95 -14.59 -11.98
C LEU A 97 -7.74 -15.19 -13.37
N THR A 98 -6.67 -15.98 -13.53
CA THR A 98 -6.36 -16.65 -14.80
C THR A 98 -7.38 -17.75 -15.10
N LEU A 99 -7.79 -18.54 -14.11
CA LEU A 99 -8.83 -19.55 -14.26
C LEU A 99 -10.18 -18.92 -14.63
N LEU A 100 -10.57 -17.82 -13.98
CA LEU A 100 -11.75 -17.06 -14.37
C LEU A 100 -11.65 -16.54 -15.80
N SER A 101 -10.50 -15.99 -16.21
CA SER A 101 -10.27 -15.52 -17.59
C SER A 101 -10.38 -16.64 -18.62
N ARG A 102 -9.90 -17.83 -18.31
CA ARG A 102 -10.01 -19.01 -19.19
C ARG A 102 -11.45 -19.51 -19.36
N SER A 103 -12.36 -19.20 -18.43
CA SER A 103 -13.77 -19.54 -18.54
C SER A 103 -14.56 -18.62 -19.47
N SER A 104 -13.90 -17.58 -20.02
CA SER A 104 -14.56 -16.56 -20.86
C SER A 104 -15.28 -17.17 -22.07
N GLY A 105 -16.51 -16.72 -22.32
CA GLY A 105 -17.34 -17.21 -23.42
C GLY A 105 -17.99 -18.58 -23.19
N SER A 106 -17.75 -19.23 -22.05
CA SER A 106 -18.35 -20.55 -21.74
C SER A 106 -19.86 -20.50 -21.46
N GLY A 107 -20.41 -19.31 -21.24
CA GLY A 107 -21.79 -19.10 -20.80
C GLY A 107 -22.04 -19.47 -19.32
N ARG A 108 -21.04 -19.94 -18.58
CA ARG A 108 -21.19 -20.43 -17.21
C ARG A 108 -20.65 -19.39 -16.20
N PRO A 109 -21.45 -19.01 -15.18
CA PRO A 109 -20.95 -18.26 -14.03
C PRO A 109 -19.95 -19.11 -13.23
N VAL A 110 -18.87 -18.48 -12.79
CA VAL A 110 -17.81 -19.11 -11.98
C VAL A 110 -17.83 -18.53 -10.57
N PRO A 111 -17.95 -19.35 -9.51
CA PRO A 111 -17.77 -18.89 -8.15
C PRO A 111 -16.37 -18.28 -7.96
N VAL A 112 -16.32 -17.17 -7.21
CA VAL A 112 -15.06 -16.49 -6.92
C VAL A 112 -14.88 -16.27 -5.42
N SER A 113 -13.63 -16.24 -4.98
CA SER A 113 -13.27 -15.98 -3.58
C SER A 113 -13.72 -14.58 -3.12
N ASP A 114 -13.83 -14.39 -1.82
CA ASP A 114 -14.16 -13.07 -1.24
C ASP A 114 -13.15 -11.99 -1.65
N GLU A 115 -11.88 -12.35 -1.81
CA GLU A 115 -10.85 -11.41 -2.22
C GLU A 115 -11.03 -10.97 -3.68
N LEU A 116 -11.21 -11.91 -4.59
CA LEU A 116 -11.45 -11.57 -6.00
C LEU A 116 -12.79 -10.85 -6.17
N TRP A 117 -13.83 -11.28 -5.47
CA TRP A 117 -15.15 -10.64 -5.48
C TRP A 117 -15.08 -9.15 -5.14
N ARG A 118 -14.37 -8.80 -4.05
CA ARG A 118 -14.21 -7.40 -3.62
C ARG A 118 -13.54 -6.56 -4.71
N LEU A 119 -12.48 -7.07 -5.35
CA LEU A 119 -11.79 -6.34 -6.41
C LEU A 119 -12.65 -6.19 -7.67
N LEU A 120 -13.40 -7.23 -8.07
CA LEU A 120 -14.28 -7.18 -9.22
C LEU A 120 -15.40 -6.13 -9.03
N ASN A 121 -16.01 -6.07 -7.84
CA ASN A 121 -17.02 -5.05 -7.53
C ASN A 121 -16.44 -3.64 -7.53
N LEU A 122 -15.27 -3.43 -6.92
CA LEU A 122 -14.59 -2.14 -6.95
C LEU A 122 -14.27 -1.73 -8.40
N ALA A 123 -13.77 -2.67 -9.20
CA ALA A 123 -13.44 -2.44 -10.60
C ALA A 123 -14.68 -2.05 -11.41
N GLU A 124 -15.82 -2.72 -11.23
CA GLU A 124 -17.07 -2.37 -11.87
C GLU A 124 -17.52 -0.94 -11.50
N ALA A 125 -17.52 -0.62 -10.20
CA ALA A 125 -17.89 0.70 -9.71
C ALA A 125 -16.97 1.80 -10.27
N THR A 126 -15.67 1.54 -10.32
CA THR A 126 -14.67 2.47 -10.88
C THR A 126 -14.83 2.63 -12.39
N SER A 127 -15.06 1.53 -13.10
CA SER A 127 -15.35 1.55 -14.56
C SER A 127 -16.58 2.38 -14.87
N ARG A 128 -17.64 2.22 -14.09
CA ARG A 128 -18.90 2.98 -14.24
C ARG A 128 -18.67 4.48 -14.00
N ARG A 129 -17.98 4.85 -12.92
CA ARG A 129 -17.68 6.25 -12.58
C ARG A 129 -16.76 6.92 -13.59
N SER A 130 -15.79 6.18 -14.15
CA SER A 130 -14.84 6.67 -15.15
C SER A 130 -15.33 6.52 -16.59
N GLN A 131 -16.56 6.01 -16.80
CA GLN A 131 -17.12 5.73 -18.13
C GLN A 131 -16.23 4.78 -18.94
N GLY A 132 -15.65 3.77 -18.29
CA GLY A 132 -14.79 2.76 -18.92
C GLY A 132 -13.33 3.19 -19.16
N ALA A 133 -12.92 4.35 -18.67
CA ALA A 133 -11.50 4.73 -18.72
C ALA A 133 -10.65 3.85 -17.80
N PHE A 134 -11.20 3.41 -16.68
CA PHE A 134 -10.71 2.30 -15.89
C PHE A 134 -11.46 1.04 -16.33
N ASP A 135 -10.75 0.02 -16.77
CA ASP A 135 -11.36 -1.23 -17.23
C ASP A 135 -10.41 -2.42 -17.03
N ILE A 136 -10.75 -3.29 -16.11
CA ILE A 136 -9.92 -4.49 -15.84
C ILE A 136 -10.00 -5.55 -16.95
N THR A 137 -10.88 -5.41 -17.93
CA THR A 137 -10.97 -6.32 -19.09
C THR A 137 -9.93 -6.00 -20.17
N VAL A 138 -9.04 -5.03 -19.96
CA VAL A 138 -7.97 -4.63 -20.90
C VAL A 138 -6.92 -5.71 -21.16
N GLY A 139 -6.96 -6.84 -20.45
CA GLY A 139 -5.98 -7.92 -20.56
C GLY A 139 -5.58 -8.30 -21.99
N PRO A 140 -6.51 -8.47 -22.95
CA PRO A 140 -6.17 -8.74 -24.35
C PRO A 140 -5.29 -7.64 -24.98
N LEU A 141 -5.61 -6.36 -24.74
CA LEU A 141 -4.82 -5.24 -25.22
C LEU A 141 -3.44 -5.17 -24.53
N VAL A 142 -3.40 -5.37 -23.21
CA VAL A 142 -2.14 -5.41 -22.45
C VAL A 142 -1.22 -6.49 -22.99
N GLN A 143 -1.73 -7.67 -23.35
CA GLN A 143 -0.93 -8.73 -23.97
C GLN A 143 -0.35 -8.32 -25.33
N VAL A 144 -1.14 -7.65 -26.17
CA VAL A 144 -0.66 -7.10 -27.46
C VAL A 144 0.48 -6.11 -27.21
N TRP A 145 0.33 -5.18 -26.28
CA TRP A 145 1.37 -4.20 -25.96
C TRP A 145 2.60 -4.78 -25.25
N ARG A 146 2.43 -5.84 -24.42
CA ARG A 146 3.56 -6.61 -23.87
C ARG A 146 4.38 -7.28 -24.98
N ARG A 147 3.70 -7.82 -26.01
CA ARG A 147 4.36 -8.39 -27.21
C ARG A 147 5.08 -7.31 -28.02
N ALA A 148 4.38 -6.21 -28.34
CA ALA A 148 4.93 -5.07 -29.06
C ALA A 148 6.24 -4.53 -28.43
N ARG A 149 6.24 -4.42 -27.10
CA ARG A 149 7.43 -3.99 -26.35
C ARG A 149 8.59 -4.99 -26.45
N ARG A 150 8.32 -6.31 -26.40
CA ARG A 150 9.38 -7.33 -26.55
C ARG A 150 9.94 -7.40 -27.97
N GLN A 151 9.06 -7.28 -28.97
CA GLN A 151 9.44 -7.34 -30.39
C GLN A 151 9.95 -6.01 -30.94
N ARG A 152 9.67 -4.89 -30.21
CA ARG A 152 9.94 -3.52 -30.66
C ARG A 152 9.22 -3.16 -31.96
N GLU A 153 8.01 -3.70 -32.15
CA GLU A 153 7.17 -3.50 -33.32
C GLU A 153 5.79 -3.00 -32.92
N LEU A 154 5.21 -2.07 -33.69
CA LEU A 154 3.85 -1.60 -33.47
C LEU A 154 2.85 -2.71 -33.80
N PRO A 155 1.80 -2.90 -33.00
CA PRO A 155 0.71 -3.79 -33.33
C PRO A 155 0.00 -3.30 -34.61
N THR A 156 -0.42 -4.22 -35.45
CA THR A 156 -1.24 -3.83 -36.60
C THR A 156 -2.66 -3.41 -36.19
N PRO A 157 -3.36 -2.58 -37.00
CA PRO A 157 -4.73 -2.18 -36.70
C PRO A 157 -5.67 -3.37 -36.49
N GLU A 158 -5.48 -4.47 -37.25
CA GLU A 158 -6.33 -5.67 -37.18
C GLU A 158 -6.15 -6.37 -35.81
N VAL A 159 -4.89 -6.54 -35.35
CA VAL A 159 -4.57 -7.15 -34.05
C VAL A 159 -5.13 -6.32 -32.91
N LEU A 160 -5.03 -4.99 -33.00
CA LEU A 160 -5.64 -4.10 -32.01
C LEU A 160 -7.15 -4.16 -32.02
N ALA A 161 -7.79 -4.19 -33.19
CA ALA A 161 -9.26 -4.29 -33.32
C ALA A 161 -9.77 -5.63 -32.74
N GLU A 162 -9.10 -6.75 -33.04
CA GLU A 162 -9.45 -8.04 -32.48
C GLU A 162 -9.32 -8.08 -30.95
N ALA A 163 -8.22 -7.57 -30.40
CA ALA A 163 -8.05 -7.50 -28.95
C ALA A 163 -9.09 -6.60 -28.30
N LYS A 164 -9.37 -5.43 -28.89
CA LYS A 164 -10.37 -4.46 -28.41
C LYS A 164 -11.79 -5.03 -28.41
N ALA A 165 -12.15 -5.87 -29.38
CA ALA A 165 -13.45 -6.52 -29.41
C ALA A 165 -13.74 -7.39 -28.18
N ARG A 166 -12.70 -7.81 -27.46
CA ARG A 166 -12.77 -8.61 -26.23
C ARG A 166 -12.75 -7.75 -24.95
N VAL A 167 -12.57 -6.43 -25.07
CA VAL A 167 -12.54 -5.49 -23.94
C VAL A 167 -13.91 -4.85 -23.75
N GLY A 168 -14.26 -4.57 -22.51
CA GLY A 168 -15.49 -3.88 -22.10
C GLY A 168 -16.02 -4.40 -20.77
N TRP A 169 -15.96 -3.57 -19.74
CA TRP A 169 -16.40 -3.91 -18.38
C TRP A 169 -17.87 -4.38 -18.33
N GLN A 170 -18.74 -3.88 -19.21
CA GLN A 170 -20.15 -4.30 -19.31
C GLN A 170 -20.32 -5.77 -19.76
N LYS A 171 -19.25 -6.39 -20.27
CA LYS A 171 -19.21 -7.82 -20.65
C LYS A 171 -18.92 -8.75 -19.47
N VAL A 172 -18.64 -8.18 -18.29
CA VAL A 172 -18.51 -8.90 -17.03
C VAL A 172 -19.85 -8.86 -16.31
N VAL A 173 -20.35 -10.01 -15.90
CA VAL A 173 -21.58 -10.13 -15.09
C VAL A 173 -21.20 -10.60 -13.72
N LEU A 174 -21.57 -9.86 -12.70
CA LEU A 174 -21.40 -10.20 -11.30
C LEU A 174 -22.75 -10.52 -10.67
N ASP A 175 -22.87 -11.70 -10.04
CA ASP A 175 -24.05 -12.07 -9.26
C ASP A 175 -23.73 -11.96 -7.77
N PRO A 176 -24.30 -10.98 -7.04
CA PRO A 176 -24.00 -10.78 -5.63
C PRO A 176 -24.60 -11.86 -4.71
N HIS A 177 -25.65 -12.56 -5.15
CA HIS A 177 -26.28 -13.62 -4.34
C HIS A 177 -25.46 -14.91 -4.39
N ALA A 178 -25.06 -15.32 -5.59
CA ALA A 178 -24.28 -16.51 -5.82
C ALA A 178 -22.76 -16.28 -5.69
N ARG A 179 -22.31 -15.03 -5.62
CA ARG A 179 -20.88 -14.64 -5.65
C ARG A 179 -20.15 -15.27 -6.83
N THR A 180 -20.73 -15.12 -8.02
CA THR A 180 -20.16 -15.62 -9.25
C THR A 180 -19.82 -14.48 -10.21
N ALA A 181 -18.81 -14.71 -11.03
CA ALA A 181 -18.46 -13.85 -12.16
C ALA A 181 -18.57 -14.61 -13.49
N GLN A 182 -19.04 -13.94 -14.52
CA GLN A 182 -19.13 -14.49 -15.88
C GLN A 182 -18.54 -13.50 -16.88
N LEU A 183 -17.59 -13.97 -17.70
CA LEU A 183 -17.04 -13.21 -18.81
C LEU A 183 -17.76 -13.64 -20.10
N ARG A 184 -18.56 -12.73 -20.65
CA ARG A 184 -19.54 -13.07 -21.72
C ARG A 184 -18.90 -13.39 -23.08
N VAL A 185 -17.74 -12.80 -23.37
CA VAL A 185 -17.13 -12.89 -24.71
C VAL A 185 -15.93 -13.84 -24.68
N PRO A 186 -15.82 -14.79 -25.63
CA PRO A 186 -14.66 -15.66 -25.73
C PRO A 186 -13.36 -14.87 -25.86
N GLY A 187 -12.31 -15.32 -25.14
CA GLY A 187 -10.99 -14.68 -25.17
C GLY A 187 -10.90 -13.38 -24.37
N MET A 188 -11.91 -13.02 -23.58
CA MET A 188 -11.73 -11.99 -22.55
C MET A 188 -10.65 -12.39 -21.56
N ARG A 189 -9.89 -11.42 -21.08
CA ARG A 189 -8.87 -11.62 -20.07
C ARG A 189 -8.90 -10.42 -19.11
N LEU A 190 -8.86 -10.72 -17.83
CA LEU A 190 -8.80 -9.71 -16.79
C LEU A 190 -7.33 -9.36 -16.48
N ASP A 191 -7.09 -8.09 -16.21
CA ASP A 191 -5.82 -7.55 -15.73
C ASP A 191 -6.11 -6.63 -14.52
N LEU A 192 -5.66 -7.03 -13.34
CA LEU A 192 -5.83 -6.30 -12.09
C LEU A 192 -4.60 -5.45 -11.72
N GLY A 193 -3.62 -5.29 -12.62
CA GLY A 193 -2.37 -4.59 -12.35
C GLY A 193 -2.52 -3.17 -11.81
N SER A 194 -3.65 -2.52 -12.08
CA SER A 194 -3.99 -1.17 -11.62
C SER A 194 -4.64 -1.10 -10.22
N ILE A 195 -4.92 -2.24 -9.58
CA ILE A 195 -5.56 -2.30 -8.24
C ILE A 195 -5.01 -3.39 -7.33
N ALA A 196 -4.52 -4.50 -7.90
CA ALA A 196 -4.05 -5.65 -7.11
C ALA A 196 -2.88 -5.28 -6.19
N LYS A 197 -1.95 -4.43 -6.66
CA LYS A 197 -0.83 -3.94 -5.83
C LYS A 197 -1.32 -3.14 -4.64
N GLY A 198 -2.18 -2.15 -4.88
CA GLY A 198 -2.76 -1.33 -3.81
C GLY A 198 -3.44 -2.18 -2.75
N ARG A 199 -4.25 -3.17 -3.16
CA ARG A 199 -4.87 -4.13 -2.25
C ARG A 199 -3.85 -4.93 -1.44
N ALA A 200 -2.80 -5.44 -2.09
CA ALA A 200 -1.77 -6.22 -1.41
C ALA A 200 -0.99 -5.40 -0.37
N LEU A 201 -0.69 -4.14 -0.68
CA LEU A 201 -0.02 -3.22 0.24
C LEU A 201 -0.89 -2.89 1.45
N ASP A 202 -2.18 -2.62 1.24
CA ASP A 202 -3.15 -2.35 2.31
C ASP A 202 -3.31 -3.58 3.23
N GLU A 203 -3.38 -4.78 2.67
CA GLU A 203 -3.48 -6.01 3.45
C GLU A 203 -2.20 -6.31 4.23
N ALA A 204 -1.03 -6.06 3.64
CA ALA A 204 0.23 -6.18 4.38
C ALA A 204 0.27 -5.23 5.59
N LEU A 205 -0.13 -3.97 5.41
CA LEU A 205 -0.23 -3.01 6.51
C LEU A 205 -1.28 -3.43 7.55
N HIS A 206 -2.40 -3.99 7.12
CA HIS A 206 -3.43 -4.53 8.01
C HIS A 206 -2.88 -5.66 8.89
N VAL A 207 -2.13 -6.60 8.29
CA VAL A 207 -1.46 -7.68 9.03
C VAL A 207 -0.45 -7.14 10.04
N LEU A 208 0.38 -6.16 9.65
CA LEU A 208 1.32 -5.51 10.56
C LEU A 208 0.62 -4.88 11.76
N ARG A 209 -0.51 -4.19 11.54
CA ARG A 209 -1.34 -3.61 12.61
C ARG A 209 -1.91 -4.69 13.54
N ALA A 210 -2.41 -5.80 12.98
CA ALA A 210 -2.91 -6.93 13.76
C ALA A 210 -1.83 -7.58 14.63
N HIS A 211 -0.56 -7.56 14.18
CA HIS A 211 0.61 -7.97 14.97
C HIS A 211 1.08 -6.91 15.99
N GLY A 212 0.34 -5.80 16.14
CA GLY A 212 0.69 -4.71 17.07
C GLY A 212 1.84 -3.84 16.59
N VAL A 213 2.08 -3.77 15.26
CA VAL A 213 3.13 -2.96 14.62
C VAL A 213 2.47 -1.92 13.69
N PRO A 214 1.74 -0.92 14.23
CA PRO A 214 1.01 0.05 13.42
C PRO A 214 1.91 1.11 12.74
N ARG A 215 3.11 1.34 13.28
CA ARG A 215 4.09 2.30 12.73
C ARG A 215 4.91 1.64 11.63
N ALA A 216 4.28 1.51 10.46
CA ALA A 216 4.85 0.80 9.33
C ALA A 216 4.56 1.52 8.01
N LEU A 217 5.46 1.35 7.05
CA LEU A 217 5.37 1.78 5.67
C LEU A 217 5.61 0.56 4.79
N VAL A 218 4.63 0.20 3.97
CA VAL A 218 4.75 -0.89 3.00
C VAL A 218 4.78 -0.31 1.60
N THR A 219 5.79 -0.65 0.80
CA THR A 219 5.98 -0.10 -0.55
C THR A 219 6.12 -1.19 -1.59
N GLY A 220 5.66 -0.92 -2.81
CA GLY A 220 5.80 -1.81 -3.96
C GLY A 220 5.57 -1.08 -5.29
N GLY A 221 6.59 -1.01 -6.14
CA GLY A 221 6.48 -0.42 -7.48
C GLY A 221 6.06 1.05 -7.52
N GLY A 222 6.44 1.84 -6.51
CA GLY A 222 6.09 3.27 -6.39
C GLY A 222 4.77 3.54 -5.65
N ASP A 223 4.00 2.50 -5.31
CA ASP A 223 2.80 2.61 -4.49
C ASP A 223 3.12 2.32 -3.01
N MET A 224 2.35 2.87 -2.07
CA MET A 224 2.61 2.77 -0.63
C MET A 224 1.33 2.67 0.18
N ALA A 225 1.31 1.76 1.15
CA ALA A 225 0.37 1.77 2.26
C ALA A 225 1.09 2.28 3.51
N ILE A 226 0.58 3.35 4.09
CA ILE A 226 1.26 4.15 5.10
C ILE A 226 0.49 4.07 6.43
N GLY A 227 1.14 3.54 7.46
CA GLY A 227 0.60 3.42 8.81
C GLY A 227 0.84 4.65 9.67
N ASP A 228 0.86 4.44 10.98
CA ASP A 228 1.16 5.49 11.96
C ASP A 228 2.55 6.08 11.72
N ALA A 229 2.69 7.36 12.07
CA ALA A 229 3.94 8.08 11.94
C ALA A 229 5.10 7.43 12.70
N PRO A 230 6.35 7.54 12.22
CA PRO A 230 7.53 7.11 12.96
C PRO A 230 7.62 7.81 14.33
N PRO A 231 8.32 7.20 15.31
CA PRO A 231 8.52 7.85 16.61
C PRO A 231 9.13 9.24 16.47
N GLY A 232 8.53 10.23 17.15
CA GLY A 232 9.01 11.62 17.17
C GLY A 232 8.81 12.39 15.85
N ARG A 233 7.99 11.89 14.93
CA ARG A 233 7.65 12.56 13.67
C ARG A 233 6.14 12.64 13.47
N ASP A 234 5.68 13.63 12.69
CA ASP A 234 4.26 13.80 12.36
C ASP A 234 3.79 12.89 11.23
N GLY A 235 4.71 12.37 10.41
CA GLY A 235 4.45 11.49 9.28
C GLY A 235 5.71 10.85 8.72
N TRP A 236 5.52 9.98 7.75
CA TRP A 236 6.58 9.43 6.90
C TRP A 236 6.96 10.46 5.85
N ARG A 237 8.25 10.68 5.68
CA ARG A 237 8.79 11.57 4.66
C ARG A 237 8.82 10.86 3.32
N ILE A 238 8.00 11.33 2.38
CA ILE A 238 7.86 10.76 1.03
C ILE A 238 8.38 11.76 0.01
N GLU A 239 9.25 11.29 -0.86
CA GLU A 239 9.88 12.10 -1.90
C GLU A 239 9.07 12.08 -3.18
N LEU A 240 8.84 13.25 -3.79
CA LEU A 240 8.25 13.37 -5.11
C LEU A 240 9.36 13.52 -6.15
N ALA A 241 9.46 12.50 -7.03
CA ALA A 241 10.41 12.54 -8.14
C ALA A 241 9.97 13.59 -9.20
N PRO A 242 10.90 14.32 -9.83
CA PRO A 242 10.60 15.15 -10.99
C PRO A 242 10.28 14.28 -12.21
N LEU A 243 9.42 14.79 -13.13
CA LEU A 243 8.99 14.03 -14.31
C LEU A 243 10.13 13.72 -15.29
N ASP A 244 11.04 14.68 -15.53
CA ASP A 244 12.02 14.62 -16.62
C ASP A 244 13.41 14.14 -16.22
N ALA A 245 13.65 13.88 -14.95
CA ALA A 245 14.99 13.56 -14.46
C ALA A 245 14.98 12.35 -13.53
N PRO A 246 14.96 11.10 -14.08
CA PRO A 246 15.10 9.90 -13.29
C PRO A 246 16.39 9.96 -12.45
N GLY A 247 16.26 9.78 -11.13
CA GLY A 247 17.40 9.83 -10.21
C GLY A 247 17.90 11.24 -9.86
N ALA A 248 17.26 12.32 -10.36
CA ALA A 248 17.54 13.67 -9.86
C ALA A 248 17.05 13.81 -8.39
N PRO A 249 17.70 14.69 -7.61
CA PRO A 249 17.25 14.98 -6.25
C PRO A 249 15.77 15.42 -6.25
N PRO A 250 14.97 14.91 -5.33
CA PRO A 250 13.57 15.31 -5.22
C PRO A 250 13.49 16.79 -4.87
N THR A 251 12.55 17.47 -5.50
CA THR A 251 12.33 18.91 -5.30
C THR A 251 11.24 19.20 -4.28
N ARG A 252 10.50 18.17 -3.85
CA ARG A 252 9.38 18.28 -2.93
C ARG A 252 9.27 17.04 -2.06
N PHE A 253 8.93 17.25 -0.79
CA PHE A 253 8.73 16.19 0.19
C PHE A 253 7.36 16.31 0.82
N LEU A 254 6.73 15.17 1.07
CA LEU A 254 5.44 15.07 1.76
C LEU A 254 5.62 14.42 3.12
N SER A 255 4.80 14.81 4.09
CA SER A 255 4.68 14.15 5.39
C SER A 255 3.34 13.40 5.45
N LEU A 256 3.37 12.06 5.36
CA LEU A 256 2.18 11.24 5.23
C LEU A 256 2.02 10.25 6.39
N ARG A 257 0.78 10.03 6.82
CA ARG A 257 0.42 9.01 7.81
C ARG A 257 -1.00 8.49 7.57
N ASN A 258 -1.26 7.22 7.87
CA ASN A 258 -2.58 6.58 7.82
C ASN A 258 -3.32 6.85 6.51
N CYS A 259 -2.63 6.62 5.39
CA CYS A 259 -3.17 6.83 4.05
C CYS A 259 -2.52 5.89 3.04
N GLY A 260 -3.09 5.84 1.86
CA GLY A 260 -2.48 5.25 0.67
C GLY A 260 -1.86 6.31 -0.23
N PHE A 261 -0.80 5.95 -0.90
CA PHE A 261 -0.11 6.76 -1.89
C PHE A 261 0.14 5.91 -3.13
N ALA A 262 -0.16 6.43 -4.30
CA ALA A 262 0.12 5.74 -5.55
C ALA A 262 0.65 6.67 -6.62
N THR A 263 1.50 6.11 -7.48
CA THR A 263 2.04 6.80 -8.65
C THR A 263 1.72 6.02 -9.92
N SER A 264 1.24 6.72 -10.93
CA SER A 264 1.01 6.16 -12.27
C SER A 264 1.55 7.10 -13.34
N GLY A 265 1.99 6.53 -14.46
CA GLY A 265 2.52 7.30 -15.58
C GLY A 265 3.41 6.47 -16.47
N ASP A 266 4.04 7.11 -17.44
CA ASP A 266 4.96 6.49 -18.39
C ASP A 266 6.44 6.63 -17.99
N PHE A 267 6.70 7.21 -16.83
CA PHE A 267 8.04 7.49 -16.34
C PHE A 267 8.91 6.23 -16.22
N PHE A 268 8.37 5.17 -15.61
CA PHE A 268 9.11 3.92 -15.36
C PHE A 268 8.95 2.87 -16.45
N GLN A 269 7.81 2.83 -17.15
CA GLN A 269 7.48 1.78 -18.10
C GLN A 269 6.84 2.34 -19.37
N HIS A 270 7.65 2.43 -20.43
CA HIS A 270 7.24 2.83 -21.76
C HIS A 270 8.05 2.08 -22.83
N VAL A 271 7.65 2.23 -24.06
CA VAL A 271 8.41 1.81 -25.24
C VAL A 271 8.35 2.90 -26.31
N GLU A 272 9.46 3.12 -26.97
CA GLU A 272 9.53 4.01 -28.13
C GLU A 272 9.48 3.19 -29.42
N LEU A 273 8.45 3.42 -30.23
CA LEU A 273 8.21 2.74 -31.50
C LEU A 273 7.81 3.77 -32.56
N GLY A 274 8.48 3.72 -33.71
CA GLY A 274 8.23 4.67 -34.80
C GLY A 274 8.40 6.14 -34.41
N GLY A 275 9.36 6.45 -33.54
CA GLY A 275 9.61 7.80 -33.04
C GLY A 275 8.56 8.33 -32.06
N LYS A 276 7.66 7.47 -31.57
CA LYS A 276 6.59 7.82 -30.64
C LYS A 276 6.70 6.99 -29.37
N ARG A 277 6.49 7.64 -28.22
CA ARG A 277 6.49 7.02 -26.90
C ARG A 277 5.11 6.44 -26.57
N TYR A 278 5.07 5.20 -26.08
CA TYR A 278 3.86 4.51 -25.63
C TYR A 278 4.04 4.00 -24.20
N SER A 279 3.18 4.42 -23.30
CA SER A 279 3.13 3.94 -21.93
C SER A 279 2.70 2.48 -21.87
N HIS A 280 3.02 1.82 -20.76
CA HIS A 280 2.44 0.51 -20.42
C HIS A 280 0.93 0.60 -20.07
N ILE A 281 0.43 1.80 -19.73
CA ILE A 281 -0.98 2.05 -19.48
C ILE A 281 -1.69 2.16 -20.83
N VAL A 282 -2.67 1.29 -21.03
CA VAL A 282 -3.46 1.21 -22.26
C VAL A 282 -4.78 1.94 -22.07
N ASN A 283 -5.16 2.79 -23.03
CA ASN A 283 -6.49 3.41 -23.08
C ASN A 283 -7.51 2.37 -23.59
N PRO A 284 -8.51 1.96 -22.79
CA PRO A 284 -9.48 0.94 -23.19
C PRO A 284 -10.33 1.35 -24.42
N HIS A 285 -10.55 2.65 -24.59
CA HIS A 285 -11.38 3.15 -25.69
C HIS A 285 -10.66 3.14 -27.03
N THR A 286 -9.36 3.46 -27.04
CA THR A 286 -8.58 3.50 -28.29
C THR A 286 -7.83 2.19 -28.55
N GLY A 287 -7.51 1.42 -27.51
CA GLY A 287 -6.66 0.23 -27.56
C GLY A 287 -5.16 0.58 -27.62
N LEU A 288 -4.80 1.85 -27.56
CA LEU A 288 -3.41 2.32 -27.65
C LEU A 288 -2.79 2.56 -26.28
N GLY A 289 -1.51 2.29 -26.14
CA GLY A 289 -0.72 2.79 -25.02
C GLY A 289 -0.78 4.32 -24.98
N LEU A 290 -0.86 4.90 -23.77
CA LEU A 290 -0.87 6.36 -23.63
C LEU A 290 0.43 6.95 -24.18
N THR A 291 0.30 8.09 -24.87
CA THR A 291 1.44 8.81 -25.48
C THR A 291 1.77 10.11 -24.75
N ASP A 292 0.99 10.45 -23.73
CA ASP A 292 1.20 11.63 -22.92
C ASP A 292 2.29 11.34 -21.88
N HIS A 293 3.37 12.12 -21.89
CA HIS A 293 4.41 12.02 -20.89
C HIS A 293 3.89 12.61 -19.58
N SER A 294 3.59 11.76 -18.62
CA SER A 294 2.91 12.17 -17.39
C SER A 294 3.31 11.36 -16.16
N LEU A 295 3.17 12.00 -15.00
CA LEU A 295 3.27 11.41 -13.69
C LEU A 295 2.07 11.87 -12.87
N VAL A 296 1.25 10.94 -12.44
CA VAL A 296 0.09 11.17 -11.57
C VAL A 296 0.41 10.62 -10.19
N VAL A 297 0.29 11.48 -9.19
CA VAL A 297 0.41 11.13 -7.77
C VAL A 297 -0.96 11.25 -7.14
N VAL A 298 -1.40 10.22 -6.42
CA VAL A 298 -2.66 10.23 -5.65
C VAL A 298 -2.40 9.84 -4.21
N ILE A 299 -2.99 10.60 -3.28
CA ILE A 299 -3.08 10.30 -1.86
C ILE A 299 -4.56 10.05 -1.57
N ALA A 300 -4.89 8.94 -0.92
CA ALA A 300 -6.26 8.52 -0.62
C ALA A 300 -6.30 7.81 0.75
N PRO A 301 -7.49 7.48 1.30
CA PRO A 301 -7.59 6.75 2.57
C PRO A 301 -6.84 5.42 2.60
N ASP A 302 -6.74 4.75 1.47
CA ASP A 302 -6.03 3.48 1.27
C ASP A 302 -5.32 3.44 -0.08
N CYS A 303 -4.35 2.53 -0.21
CA CYS A 303 -3.53 2.40 -1.41
C CYS A 303 -4.32 1.85 -2.60
N LEU A 304 -5.31 1.00 -2.37
CA LEU A 304 -6.20 0.47 -3.41
C LEU A 304 -6.95 1.60 -4.12
N THR A 305 -7.53 2.52 -3.35
CA THR A 305 -8.21 3.72 -3.88
C THR A 305 -7.23 4.64 -4.62
N ALA A 306 -6.05 4.89 -4.04
CA ALA A 306 -5.02 5.72 -4.68
C ALA A 306 -4.57 5.12 -6.01
N ASN A 307 -4.32 3.81 -6.07
CA ASN A 307 -3.84 3.09 -7.25
C ASN A 307 -4.88 3.08 -8.38
N SER A 308 -6.17 2.84 -8.06
CA SER A 308 -7.25 2.89 -9.04
C SER A 308 -7.43 4.29 -9.64
N LEU A 309 -7.39 5.32 -8.80
CA LEU A 309 -7.52 6.72 -9.24
C LEU A 309 -6.33 7.17 -10.08
N SER A 310 -5.10 6.88 -9.67
CA SER A 310 -3.90 7.33 -10.39
C SER A 310 -3.88 6.80 -11.83
N THR A 311 -4.18 5.51 -12.01
CA THR A 311 -4.29 4.90 -13.35
C THR A 311 -5.43 5.51 -14.17
N THR A 312 -6.59 5.71 -13.53
CA THR A 312 -7.75 6.33 -14.20
C THR A 312 -7.42 7.74 -14.70
N ILE A 313 -6.77 8.55 -13.87
CA ILE A 313 -6.40 9.93 -14.20
C ILE A 313 -5.44 9.98 -15.39
N CYS A 314 -4.50 9.05 -15.49
CA CYS A 314 -3.62 8.94 -16.66
C CYS A 314 -4.43 8.82 -17.96
N VAL A 315 -5.55 8.07 -17.94
CA VAL A 315 -6.38 7.83 -19.14
C VAL A 315 -7.30 9.02 -19.47
N ILE A 316 -7.92 9.64 -18.45
CA ILE A 316 -8.93 10.71 -18.67
C ILE A 316 -8.38 12.13 -18.64
N GLY A 317 -7.12 12.29 -18.26
CA GLY A 317 -6.44 13.58 -18.13
C GLY A 317 -6.77 14.34 -16.84
N PRO A 318 -6.10 15.49 -16.60
CA PRO A 318 -6.15 16.20 -15.33
C PRO A 318 -7.54 16.77 -15.00
N GLU A 319 -8.24 17.38 -15.94
CA GLU A 319 -9.52 18.05 -15.67
C GLU A 319 -10.57 17.07 -15.13
N ARG A 320 -10.87 16.02 -15.89
CA ARG A 320 -11.83 14.98 -15.47
C ARG A 320 -11.30 14.16 -14.29
N GLY A 321 -9.98 13.95 -14.25
CA GLY A 321 -9.32 13.24 -13.16
C GLY A 321 -9.45 13.95 -11.83
N LEU A 322 -9.22 15.25 -11.78
CA LEU A 322 -9.38 16.02 -10.54
C LEU A 322 -10.85 16.14 -10.11
N ALA A 323 -11.81 16.17 -11.05
CA ALA A 323 -13.22 16.07 -10.72
C ALA A 323 -13.55 14.73 -10.04
N LEU A 324 -12.97 13.62 -10.52
CA LEU A 324 -13.13 12.30 -9.90
C LEU A 324 -12.51 12.24 -8.50
N VAL A 325 -11.34 12.86 -8.31
CA VAL A 325 -10.68 13.00 -7.00
C VAL A 325 -11.56 13.81 -6.04
N ALA A 326 -12.11 14.94 -6.47
CA ALA A 326 -13.00 15.77 -5.66
C ALA A 326 -14.27 15.02 -5.20
N ALA A 327 -14.76 14.07 -6.02
CA ALA A 327 -15.88 13.20 -5.68
C ALA A 327 -15.47 11.97 -4.81
N THR A 328 -14.21 11.83 -4.46
CA THR A 328 -13.70 10.73 -3.62
C THR A 328 -13.25 11.28 -2.27
N PRO A 329 -13.92 10.89 -1.15
CA PRO A 329 -13.61 11.41 0.17
C PRO A 329 -12.13 11.26 0.53
N ALA A 330 -11.56 12.32 1.10
CA ALA A 330 -10.17 12.39 1.57
C ALA A 330 -9.09 12.10 0.50
N ALA A 331 -9.45 12.04 -0.78
CA ALA A 331 -8.48 11.91 -1.86
C ALA A 331 -7.90 13.28 -2.27
N SER A 332 -6.64 13.27 -2.70
CA SER A 332 -5.94 14.41 -3.30
C SER A 332 -5.01 13.91 -4.40
N ALA A 333 -4.83 14.71 -5.44
CA ALA A 333 -3.95 14.33 -6.54
C ALA A 333 -3.11 15.49 -7.04
N ARG A 334 -1.94 15.12 -7.58
CA ARG A 334 -1.03 15.97 -8.35
C ARG A 334 -0.79 15.31 -9.71
N VAL A 335 -1.02 16.03 -10.77
CA VAL A 335 -0.79 15.60 -12.15
C VAL A 335 0.31 16.46 -12.74
N VAL A 336 1.40 15.84 -13.17
CA VAL A 336 2.50 16.47 -13.90
C VAL A 336 2.48 15.92 -15.31
N ARG A 337 2.48 16.79 -16.31
CA ARG A 337 2.46 16.44 -17.72
C ARG A 337 3.49 17.27 -18.48
N LYS A 338 3.94 16.75 -19.62
CA LYS A 338 4.83 17.49 -20.53
C LYS A 338 4.30 17.41 -21.96
N PRO A 339 3.22 18.15 -22.28
CA PRO A 339 2.80 18.30 -23.67
C PRO A 339 3.81 19.17 -24.42
N GLY A 340 4.64 18.55 -25.29
CA GLY A 340 5.77 19.22 -25.93
C GLY A 340 6.93 19.48 -24.95
N GLU A 341 7.47 20.72 -24.93
CA GLU A 341 8.64 21.06 -24.11
C GLU A 341 8.30 21.62 -22.73
N ARG A 342 7.04 22.00 -22.48
CA ARG A 342 6.63 22.65 -21.24
C ARG A 342 6.10 21.64 -20.24
N VAL A 343 6.58 21.70 -18.99
CA VAL A 343 6.02 20.96 -17.86
C VAL A 343 4.79 21.71 -17.31
N GLU A 344 3.67 21.02 -17.23
CA GLU A 344 2.42 21.49 -16.62
C GLU A 344 2.15 20.73 -15.34
N VAL A 345 1.79 21.44 -14.28
CA VAL A 345 1.46 20.86 -12.98
C VAL A 345 0.06 21.30 -12.58
N THR A 346 -0.80 20.34 -12.29
CA THR A 346 -2.15 20.59 -11.78
C THR A 346 -2.37 19.79 -10.51
N GLU A 347 -2.88 20.44 -9.46
CA GLU A 347 -3.13 19.82 -8.15
C GLU A 347 -4.59 19.97 -7.75
N SER A 348 -5.13 18.97 -7.05
CA SER A 348 -6.43 19.10 -6.40
C SER A 348 -6.35 20.09 -5.22
N PRO A 349 -7.45 20.78 -4.87
CA PRO A 349 -7.49 21.62 -3.68
C PRO A 349 -7.04 20.85 -2.43
N GLY A 350 -6.14 21.44 -1.65
CA GLY A 350 -5.64 20.85 -0.41
C GLY A 350 -4.53 19.83 -0.58
N PHE A 351 -3.97 19.59 -1.78
CA PHE A 351 -2.80 18.72 -1.94
C PHE A 351 -1.59 19.25 -1.13
N ALA A 352 -1.39 20.58 -1.11
CA ALA A 352 -0.29 21.21 -0.37
C ALA A 352 -0.33 20.98 1.16
N ARG A 353 -1.47 20.53 1.74
CA ARG A 353 -1.54 20.17 3.17
C ARG A 353 -0.61 19.05 3.59
N PHE A 354 -0.15 18.26 2.63
CA PHE A 354 0.76 17.14 2.84
C PHE A 354 2.24 17.52 2.74
N ASP A 355 2.57 18.76 2.37
CA ASP A 355 3.95 19.20 2.30
C ASP A 355 4.65 19.09 3.66
N GLU A 356 5.89 18.58 3.63
CA GLU A 356 6.76 18.58 4.82
C GLU A 356 7.01 20.05 5.23
N LYS A 357 6.78 20.35 6.49
CA LYS A 357 6.94 21.71 7.08
C LYS A 357 8.37 21.95 7.51
#